data_a10d861ddbb58377b2cebbe01d94e2d0
#
_entry.id   a10d861ddbb58377b2cebbe01d94e2d0
#
_cell.length_a   1.000
_cell.length_b   1.000
_cell.length_c   1.000
_cell.angle_alpha   90.00
_cell.angle_beta   90.00
_cell.angle_gamma   90.00
#
_symmetry.space_group_name_H-M   'P 1'
#
loop_
_entity.id
_entity.type
_entity.pdbx_description
1 polymer ?
#
loop_
_entity_poly.entity_id
_entity_poly.type
_entity_poly.pdbx_seq_one_letter_code
_entity_poly.pdbx_strand_id
1 'polypeptide(L)'
;TSAFMVYKVYQGVLGIGDFVTAVYAVNNLSNNLLQFSNIIPQFSEHALFINNYLEVLNYQTQIQSEKDAEEISPFGKKEIELKNVSFHYPNVDCNAINSVSLHIRAGEKIAIVGENGAGKSTLIKLIMRLYEPDTGELCLDKTPYNQITKNSIAEVFSVVQQDFQHYALSIKENITLVGHRGQKEHTDDEAVWDAIRRVGLFEKIDSLPKGIDTQVTKEFDEEGLNFSGGQLQRLAIARMIYQNSGVMIMDEPSSSLDPISEAKIFDLIYELAKDKTLILVSHRLSGV
;
A
#
# COMPACT_ATOMS: atom_id res chain seq x y z
N THR A 1 40.80 13.16 48.04
CA THR A 1 39.89 14.15 48.69
C THR A 1 39.45 13.67 50.08
N SER A 2 39.00 12.42 50.22
CA SER A 2 38.50 11.84 51.49
C SER A 2 39.60 11.79 52.58
N ALA A 3 40.81 11.37 52.22
CA ALA A 3 41.93 11.29 53.14
C ALA A 3 42.34 12.67 53.72
N PHE A 4 42.29 13.73 52.90
CA PHE A 4 42.56 15.12 53.39
C PHE A 4 41.49 15.60 54.33
N MET A 5 40.24 15.28 54.13
CA MET A 5 39.12 15.65 54.98
C MET A 5 39.22 14.91 56.38
N VAL A 6 39.53 13.59 56.31
CA VAL A 6 39.77 12.80 57.53
C VAL A 6 40.88 13.39 58.36
N TYR A 7 42.02 13.83 57.76
CA TYR A 7 43.10 14.48 58.40
C TYR A 7 42.70 15.81 59.11
N LYS A 8 41.82 16.60 58.42
CA LYS A 8 41.32 17.86 59.04
C LYS A 8 40.34 17.62 60.16
N VAL A 9 39.55 16.55 60.15
CA VAL A 9 38.71 16.13 61.28
C VAL A 9 39.58 15.70 62.47
N TYR A 10 40.66 14.94 62.21
CA TYR A 10 41.61 14.53 63.24
C TYR A 10 42.31 15.74 63.91
N GLN A 11 42.61 16.79 63.13
CA GLN A 11 43.17 18.06 63.69
C GLN A 11 42.13 18.91 64.45
N GLY A 12 40.86 18.48 64.49
CA GLY A 12 39.80 19.26 65.21
C GLY A 12 39.36 20.53 64.46
N VAL A 13 39.76 20.68 63.15
CA VAL A 13 39.44 21.85 62.32
C VAL A 13 38.06 21.71 61.70
N LEU A 14 37.62 20.47 61.43
CA LEU A 14 36.30 20.12 60.86
C LEU A 14 35.53 19.22 61.82
N GLY A 15 34.23 19.46 61.95
CA GLY A 15 33.36 18.58 62.73
C GLY A 15 33.03 17.29 61.90
N ILE A 16 32.65 16.22 62.59
CA ILE A 16 32.24 14.97 61.98
C ILE A 16 31.03 15.21 61.00
N GLY A 17 30.10 16.10 61.38
CA GLY A 17 28.96 16.50 60.55
C GLY A 17 29.38 17.15 59.22
N ASP A 18 30.42 18.03 59.26
CA ASP A 18 30.95 18.68 58.04
C ASP A 18 31.59 17.68 57.11
N PHE A 19 32.30 16.69 57.70
CA PHE A 19 32.89 15.60 56.93
C PHE A 19 31.79 14.77 56.14
N VAL A 20 30.73 14.34 56.86
CA VAL A 20 29.62 13.58 56.30
C VAL A 20 28.93 14.40 55.21
N THR A 21 28.66 15.68 55.45
CA THR A 21 28.04 16.57 54.45
C THR A 21 28.90 16.74 53.22
N ALA A 22 30.20 16.90 53.38
CA ALA A 22 31.12 17.04 52.25
C ALA A 22 31.24 15.76 51.45
N VAL A 23 31.29 14.57 52.06
CA VAL A 23 31.28 13.27 51.38
C VAL A 23 29.99 13.09 50.61
N TYR A 24 28.85 13.44 51.23
CA TYR A 24 27.53 13.36 50.55
C TYR A 24 27.46 14.31 49.34
N ALA A 25 27.94 15.54 49.46
CA ALA A 25 27.98 16.50 48.37
C ALA A 25 28.86 16.01 47.21
N VAL A 26 30.03 15.43 47.49
CA VAL A 26 30.92 14.87 46.44
C VAL A 26 30.28 13.69 45.75
N ASN A 27 29.62 12.79 46.51
CA ASN A 27 28.91 11.64 45.89
C ASN A 27 27.75 12.10 45.02
N ASN A 28 26.95 13.07 45.46
CA ASN A 28 25.88 13.63 44.67
C ASN A 28 26.39 14.29 43.38
N LEU A 29 27.48 15.06 43.48
CA LEU A 29 28.11 15.67 42.30
C LEU A 29 28.58 14.61 41.33
N SER A 30 29.24 13.54 41.82
CA SER A 30 29.70 12.44 40.99
C SER A 30 28.52 11.71 40.28
N ASN A 31 27.45 11.43 41.03
CA ASN A 31 26.27 10.79 40.48
C ASN A 31 25.58 11.66 39.41
N ASN A 32 25.47 12.97 39.66
CA ASN A 32 24.90 13.90 38.68
C ASN A 32 25.77 13.97 37.40
N LEU A 33 27.10 13.99 37.52
CA LEU A 33 28.00 13.95 36.38
C LEU A 33 27.87 12.66 35.59
N LEU A 34 27.71 11.52 36.25
CA LEU A 34 27.45 10.24 35.57
C LEU A 34 26.10 10.24 34.88
N GLN A 35 25.07 10.82 35.47
CA GLN A 35 23.75 10.97 34.79
C GLN A 35 23.87 11.85 33.54
N PHE A 36 24.59 12.98 33.61
CA PHE A 36 24.85 13.80 32.43
C PHE A 36 25.54 13.01 31.31
N SER A 37 26.55 12.20 31.66
CA SER A 37 27.24 11.34 30.70
C SER A 37 26.32 10.33 30.01
N ASN A 38 25.29 9.85 30.70
CA ASN A 38 24.31 8.91 30.15
C ASN A 38 23.20 9.58 29.29
N ILE A 39 22.92 10.85 29.57
CA ILE A 39 21.89 11.61 28.84
C ILE A 39 22.35 11.98 27.40
N ILE A 40 23.62 12.32 27.22
CA ILE A 40 24.16 12.76 25.93
C ILE A 40 23.93 11.73 24.82
N PRO A 41 24.22 10.42 24.99
CA PRO A 41 23.92 9.41 23.99
C PRO A 41 22.42 9.31 23.67
N GLN A 42 21.55 9.43 24.68
CA GLN A 42 20.09 9.39 24.51
C GLN A 42 19.59 10.57 23.66
N PHE A 43 20.15 11.76 23.84
CA PHE A 43 19.82 12.90 22.97
C PHE A 43 20.17 12.62 21.50
N SER A 44 21.31 11.99 21.25
CA SER A 44 21.72 11.62 19.89
C SER A 44 20.79 10.59 19.28
N GLU A 45 20.36 9.60 20.06
CA GLU A 45 19.40 8.58 19.62
C GLU A 45 18.04 9.20 19.31
N HIS A 46 17.51 10.03 20.21
CA HIS A 46 16.26 10.74 19.99
C HIS A 46 16.31 11.69 18.80
N ALA A 47 17.45 12.35 18.57
CA ALA A 47 17.64 13.20 17.40
C ALA A 47 17.56 12.41 16.08
N LEU A 48 18.09 11.18 16.04
CA LEU A 48 17.96 10.29 14.88
C LEU A 48 16.50 9.89 14.63
N PHE A 49 15.75 9.52 15.67
CA PHE A 49 14.32 9.23 15.54
C PHE A 49 13.52 10.43 15.03
N ILE A 50 13.79 11.62 15.57
CA ILE A 50 13.13 12.84 15.12
C ILE A 50 13.48 13.14 13.66
N ASN A 51 14.74 12.99 13.25
CA ASN A 51 15.15 13.20 11.86
C ASN A 51 14.46 12.22 10.91
N ASN A 52 14.40 10.92 11.25
CA ASN A 52 13.69 9.92 10.45
C ASN A 52 12.18 10.26 10.35
N TYR A 53 11.58 10.71 11.46
CA TYR A 53 10.18 11.14 11.46
C TYR A 53 9.95 12.37 10.58
N LEU A 54 10.83 13.38 10.67
CA LEU A 54 10.78 14.57 9.83
C LEU A 54 11.01 14.25 8.35
N GLU A 55 11.89 13.28 8.04
CA GLU A 55 12.10 12.80 6.67
C GLU A 55 10.79 12.25 6.08
N VAL A 56 10.07 11.41 6.84
CA VAL A 56 8.78 10.88 6.41
C VAL A 56 7.73 11.99 6.24
N LEU A 57 7.66 12.94 7.17
CA LEU A 57 6.71 14.07 7.08
C LEU A 57 7.01 15.02 5.91
N ASN A 58 8.29 15.21 5.59
CA ASN A 58 8.73 16.08 4.50
C ASN A 58 8.83 15.33 3.16
N TYR A 59 8.49 14.03 3.14
CA TYR A 59 8.54 13.25 1.92
C TYR A 59 7.56 13.81 0.90
N GLN A 60 8.09 14.32 -0.20
CA GLN A 60 7.30 14.79 -1.32
C GLN A 60 7.18 13.68 -2.36
N THR A 61 5.96 13.46 -2.83
CA THR A 61 5.74 12.54 -3.95
C THR A 61 6.51 13.02 -5.19
N GLN A 62 7.23 12.11 -5.82
CA GLN A 62 7.92 12.40 -7.09
C GLN A 62 6.94 12.55 -8.24
N ILE A 63 5.76 11.93 -8.13
CA ILE A 63 4.71 11.99 -9.14
C ILE A 63 3.91 13.27 -8.93
N GLN A 64 4.09 14.23 -9.82
CA GLN A 64 3.39 15.52 -9.80
C GLN A 64 2.56 15.68 -11.06
N SER A 65 1.34 16.19 -10.91
CA SER A 65 0.54 16.66 -12.03
C SER A 65 0.81 18.14 -12.27
N GLU A 66 0.57 18.64 -13.48
CA GLU A 66 0.62 20.05 -13.80
C GLU A 66 -0.38 20.84 -12.92
N LYS A 67 -0.14 22.16 -12.74
CA LYS A 67 -0.99 22.99 -11.87
C LYS A 67 -2.44 23.05 -12.34
N ASP A 68 -2.65 22.96 -13.65
CA ASP A 68 -3.95 23.03 -14.31
C ASP A 68 -4.41 21.64 -14.78
N ALA A 69 -3.95 20.55 -14.12
CA ALA A 69 -4.32 19.18 -14.47
C ALA A 69 -5.82 18.95 -14.33
N GLU A 70 -6.39 18.28 -15.31
CA GLU A 70 -7.82 18.02 -15.41
C GLU A 70 -8.22 16.78 -14.58
N GLU A 71 -9.44 16.80 -14.07
CA GLU A 71 -10.10 15.62 -13.54
C GLU A 71 -10.79 14.85 -14.68
N ILE A 72 -10.63 13.55 -14.70
CA ILE A 72 -11.27 12.66 -15.67
C ILE A 72 -12.27 11.72 -15.00
N SER A 73 -13.30 11.33 -15.74
CA SER A 73 -14.25 10.33 -15.23
C SER A 73 -13.55 8.99 -15.04
N PRO A 74 -13.70 8.32 -13.89
CA PRO A 74 -13.16 6.99 -13.66
C PRO A 74 -13.92 5.88 -14.44
N PHE A 75 -15.11 6.18 -14.96
CA PHE A 75 -16.00 5.22 -15.55
C PHE A 75 -15.87 5.16 -17.10
N GLY A 76 -16.45 4.09 -17.67
CA GLY A 76 -16.48 3.89 -19.11
C GLY A 76 -15.21 3.25 -19.67
N LYS A 77 -15.25 2.95 -20.95
CA LYS A 77 -14.12 2.36 -21.66
C LYS A 77 -13.00 3.38 -21.79
N LYS A 78 -11.76 2.99 -21.51
CA LYS A 78 -10.59 3.85 -21.53
C LYS A 78 -9.58 3.39 -22.56
N GLU A 79 -9.00 4.36 -23.25
CA GLU A 79 -7.88 4.17 -24.18
C GLU A 79 -6.56 4.48 -23.47
N ILE A 80 -5.58 3.60 -23.60
CA ILE A 80 -4.26 3.77 -22.97
C ILE A 80 -3.19 3.70 -24.06
N GLU A 81 -2.32 4.68 -24.12
CA GLU A 81 -1.23 4.72 -25.09
C GLU A 81 0.11 4.97 -24.41
N LEU A 82 1.10 4.14 -24.71
CA LEU A 82 2.50 4.31 -24.34
C LEU A 82 3.30 4.60 -25.60
N LYS A 83 4.14 5.65 -25.58
CA LYS A 83 4.97 6.07 -26.72
C LYS A 83 6.44 6.03 -26.33
N ASN A 84 7.22 5.06 -26.82
CA ASN A 84 8.65 4.91 -26.62
C ASN A 84 9.06 5.01 -25.13
N VAL A 85 8.30 4.35 -24.26
CA VAL A 85 8.48 4.42 -22.81
C VAL A 85 9.68 3.59 -22.38
N SER A 86 10.60 4.20 -21.62
CA SER A 86 11.68 3.50 -20.93
C SER A 86 11.66 3.85 -19.45
N PHE A 87 12.06 2.88 -18.63
CA PHE A 87 12.06 3.03 -17.17
C PHE A 87 13.08 2.12 -16.51
N HIS A 88 13.80 2.66 -15.50
CA HIS A 88 14.62 1.90 -14.58
C HIS A 88 14.20 2.17 -13.12
N TYR A 89 14.38 1.18 -12.25
CA TYR A 89 14.14 1.40 -10.83
C TYR A 89 15.27 2.20 -10.18
N PRO A 90 14.99 3.01 -9.15
CA PRO A 90 16.04 3.71 -8.40
C PRO A 90 17.14 2.72 -7.92
N ASN A 91 18.39 3.12 -8.05
CA ASN A 91 19.58 2.33 -7.68
C ASN A 91 19.81 1.04 -8.51
N VAL A 92 19.21 0.94 -9.70
CA VAL A 92 19.44 -0.18 -10.63
C VAL A 92 19.88 0.38 -11.99
N ASP A 93 21.05 -0.01 -12.48
CA ASP A 93 21.62 0.54 -13.72
C ASP A 93 21.00 -0.02 -15.01
N CYS A 94 20.13 -1.03 -14.92
CA CYS A 94 19.50 -1.63 -16.08
C CYS A 94 18.04 -1.21 -16.23
N ASN A 95 17.62 -0.95 -17.47
CA ASN A 95 16.23 -0.63 -17.77
C ASN A 95 15.34 -1.86 -17.54
N ALA A 96 14.28 -1.68 -16.74
CA ALA A 96 13.21 -2.67 -16.57
C ALA A 96 12.24 -2.65 -17.76
N ILE A 97 12.06 -1.48 -18.40
CA ILE A 97 11.31 -1.25 -19.64
C ILE A 97 12.21 -0.46 -20.59
N ASN A 98 12.30 -0.89 -21.84
CA ASN A 98 13.19 -0.26 -22.81
C ASN A 98 12.44 0.06 -24.10
N SER A 99 12.13 1.33 -24.33
CA SER A 99 11.52 1.89 -25.55
C SER A 99 10.24 1.14 -26.00
N VAL A 100 9.35 0.86 -25.04
CA VAL A 100 8.09 0.14 -25.31
C VAL A 100 7.04 1.13 -25.81
N SER A 101 6.40 0.77 -26.93
CA SER A 101 5.20 1.43 -27.43
C SER A 101 4.05 0.44 -27.45
N LEU A 102 2.92 0.82 -26.85
CA LEU A 102 1.73 -0.02 -26.72
C LEU A 102 0.49 0.86 -26.83
N HIS A 103 -0.49 0.41 -27.61
CA HIS A 103 -1.77 1.09 -27.72
C HIS A 103 -2.90 0.10 -27.38
N ILE A 104 -3.65 0.40 -26.32
CA ILE A 104 -4.80 -0.36 -25.85
C ILE A 104 -6.04 0.47 -26.15
N ARG A 105 -6.88 0.00 -27.07
CA ARG A 105 -8.09 0.71 -27.46
C ARG A 105 -9.14 0.69 -26.36
N ALA A 106 -10.02 1.66 -26.35
CA ALA A 106 -11.12 1.73 -25.41
C ALA A 106 -12.01 0.46 -25.48
N GLY A 107 -12.10 -0.26 -24.37
CA GLY A 107 -12.86 -1.51 -24.26
C GLY A 107 -12.15 -2.75 -24.81
N GLU A 108 -10.89 -2.63 -25.22
CA GLU A 108 -10.07 -3.76 -25.64
C GLU A 108 -9.72 -4.65 -24.45
N LYS A 109 -9.61 -5.94 -24.73
CA LYS A 109 -9.18 -6.94 -23.74
C LYS A 109 -7.85 -7.49 -24.22
N ILE A 110 -6.81 -7.25 -23.46
CA ILE A 110 -5.45 -7.69 -23.80
C ILE A 110 -4.89 -8.62 -22.74
N ALA A 111 -3.97 -9.48 -23.16
CA ALA A 111 -3.16 -10.28 -22.26
C ALA A 111 -1.68 -9.94 -22.46
N ILE A 112 -1.00 -9.64 -21.36
CA ILE A 112 0.44 -9.43 -21.32
C ILE A 112 1.06 -10.74 -20.83
N VAL A 113 1.77 -11.41 -21.71
CA VAL A 113 2.41 -12.70 -21.44
C VAL A 113 3.93 -12.60 -21.58
N GLY A 114 4.67 -13.38 -20.82
CA GLY A 114 6.12 -13.41 -20.87
C GLY A 114 6.74 -14.09 -19.66
N GLU A 115 8.04 -14.34 -19.73
CA GLU A 115 8.79 -14.96 -18.65
C GLU A 115 8.85 -14.09 -17.38
N ASN A 116 9.23 -14.71 -16.24
CA ASN A 116 9.47 -13.96 -15.01
C ASN A 116 10.64 -13.00 -15.21
N GLY A 117 10.49 -11.76 -14.73
CA GLY A 117 11.50 -10.71 -14.92
C GLY A 117 11.41 -9.97 -16.27
N ALA A 118 10.49 -10.32 -17.17
CA ALA A 118 10.32 -9.64 -18.48
C ALA A 118 9.74 -8.20 -18.39
N GLY A 119 9.55 -7.65 -17.19
CA GLY A 119 9.04 -6.29 -17.00
C GLY A 119 7.51 -6.15 -16.96
N LYS A 120 6.73 -7.25 -16.99
CA LYS A 120 5.25 -7.20 -17.00
C LYS A 120 4.66 -6.38 -15.84
N SER A 121 5.05 -6.69 -14.61
CA SER A 121 4.56 -5.96 -13.43
C SER A 121 5.07 -4.52 -13.38
N THR A 122 6.23 -4.24 -13.95
CA THR A 122 6.76 -2.87 -14.10
C THR A 122 5.91 -2.08 -15.09
N LEU A 123 5.53 -2.69 -16.22
CA LEU A 123 4.64 -2.07 -17.21
C LEU A 123 3.28 -1.71 -16.59
N ILE A 124 2.69 -2.63 -15.82
CA ILE A 124 1.44 -2.37 -15.09
C ILE A 124 1.60 -1.20 -14.10
N LYS A 125 2.69 -1.16 -13.34
CA LYS A 125 2.95 -0.05 -12.40
C LYS A 125 3.09 1.31 -13.10
N LEU A 126 3.68 1.35 -14.30
CA LEU A 126 3.73 2.56 -15.13
C LEU A 126 2.35 2.95 -15.65
N ILE A 127 1.56 1.99 -16.17
CA ILE A 127 0.18 2.22 -16.61
C ILE A 127 -0.68 2.79 -15.48
N MET A 128 -0.51 2.29 -14.25
CA MET A 128 -1.22 2.79 -13.07
C MET A 128 -0.66 4.12 -12.53
N ARG A 129 0.38 4.66 -13.14
CA ARG A 129 1.11 5.84 -12.67
C ARG A 129 1.62 5.71 -11.23
N LEU A 130 2.10 4.51 -10.84
CA LEU A 130 2.83 4.32 -9.59
C LEU A 130 4.30 4.75 -9.71
N TYR A 131 4.79 4.85 -10.96
CA TYR A 131 6.08 5.39 -11.34
C TYR A 131 5.91 6.28 -12.56
N GLU A 132 6.80 7.26 -12.73
CA GLU A 132 6.93 8.04 -13.96
C GLU A 132 8.00 7.40 -14.85
N PRO A 133 7.84 7.40 -16.17
CA PRO A 133 8.86 6.91 -17.09
C PRO A 133 10.07 7.85 -17.13
N ASP A 134 11.25 7.28 -17.38
CA ASP A 134 12.46 8.09 -17.62
C ASP A 134 12.41 8.80 -18.96
N THR A 135 11.86 8.12 -19.97
CA THR A 135 11.65 8.66 -21.32
C THR A 135 10.35 8.14 -21.91
N GLY A 136 9.83 8.86 -22.89
CA GLY A 136 8.56 8.54 -23.53
C GLY A 136 7.38 9.20 -22.84
N GLU A 137 6.18 8.84 -23.26
CA GLU A 137 4.93 9.45 -22.78
C GLU A 137 3.86 8.39 -22.58
N LEU A 138 3.04 8.56 -21.52
CA LEU A 138 1.81 7.82 -21.31
C LEU A 138 0.62 8.75 -21.51
N CYS A 139 -0.39 8.28 -22.21
CA CYS A 139 -1.65 9.00 -22.42
C CYS A 139 -2.83 8.13 -21.99
N LEU A 140 -3.86 8.77 -21.43
CA LEU A 140 -5.17 8.19 -21.15
C LEU A 140 -6.24 8.97 -21.89
N ASP A 141 -7.04 8.30 -22.71
CA ASP A 141 -8.02 8.93 -23.59
C ASP A 141 -7.40 10.09 -24.41
N LYS A 142 -6.16 9.91 -24.90
CA LYS A 142 -5.33 10.86 -25.66
C LYS A 142 -4.76 12.02 -24.85
N THR A 143 -5.09 12.15 -23.57
CA THR A 143 -4.56 13.19 -22.68
C THR A 143 -3.29 12.67 -21.98
N PRO A 144 -2.15 13.38 -22.04
CA PRO A 144 -0.94 13.00 -21.33
C PRO A 144 -1.16 12.88 -19.81
N TYR A 145 -0.53 11.92 -19.17
CA TYR A 145 -0.71 11.66 -17.74
C TYR A 145 -0.35 12.85 -16.83
N ASN A 146 0.64 13.66 -17.21
CA ASN A 146 1.01 14.85 -16.45
C ASN A 146 -0.08 15.95 -16.43
N GLN A 147 -0.98 15.94 -17.44
CA GLN A 147 -2.12 16.85 -17.53
C GLN A 147 -3.38 16.34 -16.83
N ILE A 148 -3.33 15.15 -16.23
CA ILE A 148 -4.43 14.55 -15.48
C ILE A 148 -4.04 14.50 -14.00
N THR A 149 -5.00 14.77 -13.11
CA THR A 149 -4.72 14.70 -11.67
C THR A 149 -4.40 13.25 -11.27
N LYS A 150 -3.45 13.09 -10.35
CA LYS A 150 -3.03 11.77 -9.86
C LYS A 150 -4.20 10.96 -9.29
N ASN A 151 -5.10 11.63 -8.57
CA ASN A 151 -6.26 10.98 -7.96
C ASN A 151 -7.22 10.45 -9.03
N SER A 152 -7.52 11.24 -10.06
CA SER A 152 -8.35 10.78 -11.17
C SER A 152 -7.77 9.57 -11.89
N ILE A 153 -6.45 9.55 -12.15
CA ILE A 153 -5.81 8.38 -12.75
C ILE A 153 -5.96 7.15 -11.84
N ALA A 154 -5.71 7.30 -10.55
CA ALA A 154 -5.83 6.19 -9.61
C ALA A 154 -7.25 5.60 -9.55
N GLU A 155 -8.27 6.41 -9.76
CA GLU A 155 -9.67 5.97 -9.77
C GLU A 155 -10.09 5.24 -11.05
N VAL A 156 -9.38 5.46 -12.16
CA VAL A 156 -9.64 4.77 -13.44
C VAL A 156 -9.32 3.29 -13.37
N PHE A 157 -8.42 2.88 -12.49
CA PHE A 157 -7.92 1.52 -12.40
C PHE A 157 -8.48 0.76 -11.21
N SER A 158 -9.00 -0.44 -11.45
CA SER A 158 -9.25 -1.45 -10.43
C SER A 158 -8.32 -2.65 -10.65
N VAL A 159 -7.66 -3.10 -9.59
CA VAL A 159 -6.56 -4.06 -9.68
C VAL A 159 -6.76 -5.23 -8.74
N VAL A 160 -6.59 -6.44 -9.26
CA VAL A 160 -6.40 -7.66 -8.47
C VAL A 160 -4.98 -8.14 -8.74
N GLN A 161 -4.13 -8.08 -7.72
CA GLN A 161 -2.74 -8.53 -7.78
C GLN A 161 -2.65 -10.03 -7.45
N GLN A 162 -1.56 -10.66 -7.81
CA GLN A 162 -1.25 -12.06 -7.51
C GLN A 162 -1.32 -12.33 -5.99
N ASP A 163 -0.73 -11.45 -5.19
CA ASP A 163 -0.83 -11.44 -3.73
C ASP A 163 -1.95 -10.49 -3.30
N PHE A 164 -3.19 -10.94 -3.46
CA PHE A 164 -4.35 -10.13 -3.06
C PHE A 164 -4.35 -9.88 -1.55
N GLN A 165 -4.13 -8.62 -1.21
CA GLN A 165 -4.10 -8.18 0.19
C GLN A 165 -5.51 -8.20 0.77
N HIS A 166 -5.63 -8.79 1.96
CA HIS A 166 -6.79 -8.68 2.83
C HIS A 166 -6.36 -7.96 4.10
N TYR A 167 -7.25 -7.15 4.61
CA TYR A 167 -6.98 -6.34 5.78
C TYR A 167 -7.76 -6.90 6.97
N ALA A 168 -7.20 -6.73 8.18
CA ALA A 168 -7.88 -7.05 9.42
C ALA A 168 -9.02 -6.03 9.70
N LEU A 169 -10.00 -6.01 8.81
CA LEU A 169 -11.16 -5.16 8.75
C LEU A 169 -12.38 -6.04 8.48
N SER A 170 -13.60 -5.49 8.58
CA SER A 170 -14.83 -6.18 8.19
C SER A 170 -14.85 -6.50 6.69
N ILE A 171 -15.71 -7.42 6.28
CA ILE A 171 -15.94 -7.76 4.86
C ILE A 171 -16.32 -6.51 4.08
N LYS A 172 -17.24 -5.71 4.62
CA LYS A 172 -17.68 -4.44 4.05
C LYS A 172 -16.49 -3.48 3.85
N GLU A 173 -15.71 -3.24 4.88
CA GLU A 173 -14.54 -2.36 4.80
C GLU A 173 -13.47 -2.89 3.84
N ASN A 174 -13.26 -4.20 3.77
CA ASN A 174 -12.38 -4.81 2.78
C ASN A 174 -12.84 -4.60 1.33
N ILE A 175 -14.15 -4.58 1.07
CA ILE A 175 -14.70 -4.34 -0.27
C ILE A 175 -14.66 -2.84 -0.61
N THR A 176 -15.07 -1.99 0.30
CA THR A 176 -15.22 -0.57 0.03
C THR A 176 -13.90 0.19 0.13
N LEU A 177 -12.98 -0.23 1.00
CA LEU A 177 -11.76 0.49 1.39
C LEU A 177 -12.06 1.96 1.76
N VAL A 178 -13.23 2.22 2.32
CA VAL A 178 -13.64 3.54 2.81
C VAL A 178 -12.85 3.88 4.06
N GLY A 179 -12.34 5.07 4.14
CA GLY A 179 -11.41 5.53 5.17
C GLY A 179 -10.09 6.00 4.58
N HIS A 180 -9.72 5.49 3.39
CA HIS A 180 -8.48 5.86 2.72
C HIS A 180 -8.66 6.90 1.61
N ARG A 181 -9.89 7.14 1.13
CA ARG A 181 -10.20 8.08 0.03
C ARG A 181 -10.95 9.35 0.44
N GLY A 182 -11.24 9.56 1.72
CA GLY A 182 -11.77 10.83 2.26
C GLY A 182 -13.13 11.30 1.73
N GLN A 183 -13.89 10.52 0.95
CA GLN A 183 -15.03 11.05 0.20
C GLN A 183 -16.38 10.35 0.33
N LYS A 184 -16.55 9.27 1.10
CA LYS A 184 -17.91 8.73 1.31
C LYS A 184 -18.13 8.31 2.75
N GLU A 185 -18.80 9.16 3.51
CA GLU A 185 -19.38 8.81 4.81
C GLU A 185 -20.50 7.77 4.71
N HIS A 186 -21.05 7.51 3.51
CA HIS A 186 -22.07 6.50 3.27
C HIS A 186 -21.57 5.44 2.29
N THR A 187 -21.28 4.26 2.81
CA THR A 187 -21.10 3.06 2.01
C THR A 187 -22.49 2.56 1.59
N ASP A 188 -22.66 2.29 0.31
CA ASP A 188 -23.85 1.67 -0.22
C ASP A 188 -23.80 0.15 0.07
N ASP A 189 -24.51 -0.28 1.11
CA ASP A 189 -24.56 -1.68 1.52
C ASP A 189 -25.20 -2.56 0.44
N GLU A 190 -26.13 -2.03 -0.37
CA GLU A 190 -26.74 -2.77 -1.46
C GLU A 190 -25.72 -3.06 -2.57
N ALA A 191 -24.86 -2.09 -2.91
CA ALA A 191 -23.76 -2.29 -3.85
C ALA A 191 -22.71 -3.30 -3.32
N VAL A 192 -22.45 -3.31 -2.00
CA VAL A 192 -21.59 -4.31 -1.36
C VAL A 192 -22.20 -5.71 -1.50
N TRP A 193 -23.49 -5.86 -1.20
CA TRP A 193 -24.18 -7.14 -1.34
C TRP A 193 -24.27 -7.60 -2.81
N ASP A 194 -24.44 -6.68 -3.76
CA ASP A 194 -24.42 -7.02 -5.19
C ASP A 194 -23.04 -7.58 -5.59
N ALA A 195 -21.97 -6.92 -5.19
CA ALA A 195 -20.61 -7.41 -5.42
C ALA A 195 -20.39 -8.80 -4.82
N ILE A 196 -20.87 -9.05 -3.58
CA ILE A 196 -20.77 -10.35 -2.89
C ILE A 196 -21.56 -11.43 -3.63
N ARG A 197 -22.77 -11.14 -4.13
CA ARG A 197 -23.59 -12.09 -4.92
C ARG A 197 -22.88 -12.49 -6.21
N ARG A 198 -22.35 -11.51 -6.95
CA ARG A 198 -21.69 -11.73 -8.24
C ARG A 198 -20.44 -12.60 -8.12
N VAL A 199 -19.69 -12.52 -7.00
CA VAL A 199 -18.54 -13.40 -6.77
C VAL A 199 -18.90 -14.72 -6.10
N GLY A 200 -20.18 -14.99 -5.82
CA GLY A 200 -20.65 -16.25 -5.25
C GLY A 200 -20.25 -16.46 -3.79
N LEU A 201 -20.18 -15.39 -3.01
CA LEU A 201 -19.91 -15.43 -1.56
C LEU A 201 -21.16 -15.19 -0.71
N PHE A 202 -22.32 -14.95 -1.34
CA PHE A 202 -23.56 -14.53 -0.67
C PHE A 202 -24.00 -15.49 0.42
N GLU A 203 -24.22 -16.77 0.09
CA GLU A 203 -24.73 -17.77 1.05
C GLU A 203 -23.83 -17.89 2.29
N LYS A 204 -22.51 -17.83 2.07
CA LYS A 204 -21.56 -17.91 3.17
C LYS A 204 -21.63 -16.69 4.09
N ILE A 205 -21.68 -15.48 3.52
CA ILE A 205 -21.63 -14.22 4.28
C ILE A 205 -22.98 -13.94 4.94
N ASP A 206 -24.09 -14.23 4.26
CA ASP A 206 -25.44 -14.05 4.80
C ASP A 206 -25.72 -14.97 6.00
N SER A 207 -25.09 -16.16 6.04
CA SER A 207 -25.21 -17.08 7.18
C SER A 207 -24.41 -16.66 8.43
N LEU A 208 -23.57 -15.63 8.33
CA LEU A 208 -22.76 -15.16 9.46
C LEU A 208 -23.60 -14.26 10.40
N PRO A 209 -23.40 -14.33 11.73
CA PRO A 209 -24.15 -13.54 12.70
C PRO A 209 -24.07 -12.03 12.47
N LYS A 210 -22.92 -11.55 12.00
CA LYS A 210 -22.67 -10.13 11.70
C LYS A 210 -22.73 -9.79 10.20
N GLY A 211 -23.05 -10.77 9.34
CA GLY A 211 -23.10 -10.57 7.88
C GLY A 211 -21.83 -9.90 7.33
N ILE A 212 -22.00 -8.78 6.59
CA ILE A 212 -20.91 -8.00 6.01
C ILE A 212 -20.00 -7.29 7.03
N ASP A 213 -20.46 -7.13 8.26
CA ASP A 213 -19.67 -6.52 9.34
C ASP A 213 -18.76 -7.52 10.05
N THR A 214 -18.74 -8.79 9.62
CA THR A 214 -17.84 -9.83 10.14
C THR A 214 -16.39 -9.51 9.75
N GLN A 215 -15.46 -9.62 10.71
CA GLN A 215 -14.02 -9.43 10.47
C GLN A 215 -13.45 -10.54 9.59
N VAL A 216 -12.60 -10.17 8.62
CA VAL A 216 -11.98 -11.10 7.64
C VAL A 216 -10.89 -11.98 8.26
N THR A 217 -10.36 -11.61 9.44
CA THR A 217 -9.36 -12.38 10.17
C THR A 217 -9.76 -12.53 11.64
N LYS A 218 -9.14 -13.50 12.33
CA LYS A 218 -9.26 -13.68 13.79
C LYS A 218 -8.16 -12.95 14.57
N GLU A 219 -7.38 -12.13 13.92
CA GLU A 219 -6.20 -11.51 14.50
C GLU A 219 -6.56 -10.51 15.60
N PHE A 220 -7.68 -9.79 15.43
CA PHE A 220 -8.17 -8.78 16.36
C PHE A 220 -9.61 -9.03 16.86
N ASP A 221 -10.31 -10.04 16.34
CA ASP A 221 -11.67 -10.43 16.74
C ASP A 221 -11.79 -11.96 16.72
N GLU A 222 -12.03 -12.58 17.89
CA GLU A 222 -12.21 -14.03 18.00
C GLU A 222 -13.40 -14.56 17.18
N GLU A 223 -14.41 -13.73 16.95
CA GLU A 223 -15.58 -14.04 16.10
C GLU A 223 -15.29 -13.83 14.60
N GLY A 224 -14.12 -13.33 14.25
CA GLY A 224 -13.66 -13.15 12.87
C GLY A 224 -13.59 -14.49 12.12
N LEU A 225 -13.66 -14.41 10.80
CA LEU A 225 -13.65 -15.58 9.92
C LEU A 225 -12.38 -15.65 9.08
N ASN A 226 -11.66 -16.76 9.19
CA ASN A 226 -10.57 -17.02 8.27
C ASN A 226 -11.10 -17.53 6.93
N PHE A 227 -10.94 -16.74 5.88
CA PHE A 227 -11.28 -17.11 4.51
C PHE A 227 -10.21 -18.04 3.91
N SER A 228 -10.64 -18.98 3.04
CA SER A 228 -9.69 -19.72 2.19
C SER A 228 -9.09 -18.81 1.12
N GLY A 229 -7.94 -19.19 0.53
CA GLY A 229 -7.30 -18.42 -0.53
C GLY A 229 -8.23 -18.07 -1.70
N GLY A 230 -9.04 -19.03 -2.17
CA GLY A 230 -10.04 -18.78 -3.22
C GLY A 230 -11.18 -17.85 -2.78
N GLN A 231 -11.52 -17.78 -1.49
CA GLN A 231 -12.52 -16.85 -0.97
C GLN A 231 -11.94 -15.43 -0.84
N LEU A 232 -10.68 -15.30 -0.41
CA LEU A 232 -9.96 -14.03 -0.39
C LEU A 232 -9.81 -13.45 -1.80
N GLN A 233 -9.53 -14.29 -2.79
CA GLN A 233 -9.49 -13.88 -4.19
C GLN A 233 -10.85 -13.35 -4.67
N ARG A 234 -11.95 -14.06 -4.36
CA ARG A 234 -13.31 -13.59 -4.67
C ARG A 234 -13.63 -12.28 -3.96
N LEU A 235 -13.14 -12.07 -2.74
CA LEU A 235 -13.27 -10.81 -2.01
C LEU A 235 -12.52 -9.68 -2.73
N ALA A 236 -11.32 -9.94 -3.26
CA ALA A 236 -10.56 -8.98 -4.06
C ALA A 236 -11.29 -8.63 -5.37
N ILE A 237 -11.95 -9.61 -6.02
CA ILE A 237 -12.81 -9.36 -7.18
C ILE A 237 -14.07 -8.57 -6.79
N ALA A 238 -14.68 -8.84 -5.63
CA ALA A 238 -15.80 -8.05 -5.13
C ALA A 238 -15.43 -6.57 -4.91
N ARG A 239 -14.22 -6.30 -4.41
CA ARG A 239 -13.65 -4.94 -4.33
C ARG A 239 -13.57 -4.27 -5.71
N MET A 240 -13.08 -4.99 -6.72
CA MET A 240 -13.02 -4.50 -8.10
C MET A 240 -14.41 -4.19 -8.67
N ILE A 241 -15.40 -5.03 -8.40
CA ILE A 241 -16.80 -4.81 -8.80
C ILE A 241 -17.35 -3.54 -8.16
N TYR A 242 -17.15 -3.38 -6.85
CA TYR A 242 -17.61 -2.22 -6.10
C TYR A 242 -16.98 -0.92 -6.58
N GLN A 243 -15.67 -0.93 -6.90
CA GLN A 243 -14.97 0.24 -7.44
C GLN A 243 -15.48 0.66 -8.81
N ASN A 244 -15.95 -0.26 -9.62
CA ASN A 244 -16.55 -0.05 -10.93
C ASN A 244 -15.72 0.82 -11.90
N SER A 245 -14.39 0.74 -11.83
CA SER A 245 -13.45 1.53 -12.64
C SER A 245 -13.51 1.18 -14.13
N GLY A 246 -13.06 2.10 -15.00
CA GLY A 246 -13.06 1.94 -16.46
C GLY A 246 -12.02 0.95 -16.99
N VAL A 247 -10.93 0.74 -16.25
CA VAL A 247 -9.88 -0.23 -16.58
C VAL A 247 -9.77 -1.26 -15.47
N MET A 248 -9.83 -2.53 -15.85
CA MET A 248 -9.61 -3.67 -14.95
C MET A 248 -8.24 -4.27 -15.23
N ILE A 249 -7.44 -4.43 -14.20
CA ILE A 249 -6.12 -5.08 -14.28
C ILE A 249 -6.12 -6.30 -13.36
N MET A 250 -5.73 -7.44 -13.92
CA MET A 250 -5.62 -8.69 -13.16
C MET A 250 -4.26 -9.32 -13.38
N ASP A 251 -3.52 -9.45 -12.30
CA ASP A 251 -2.20 -10.06 -12.31
C ASP A 251 -2.30 -11.49 -11.76
N GLU A 252 -2.15 -12.47 -12.65
CA GLU A 252 -2.20 -13.91 -12.37
C GLU A 252 -3.45 -14.36 -11.57
N PRO A 253 -4.66 -14.10 -12.08
CA PRO A 253 -5.89 -14.32 -11.33
C PRO A 253 -6.20 -15.79 -11.00
N SER A 254 -5.43 -16.75 -11.52
CA SER A 254 -5.69 -18.19 -11.38
C SER A 254 -4.59 -18.96 -10.62
N SER A 255 -3.60 -18.26 -10.06
CA SER A 255 -2.40 -18.90 -9.49
C SER A 255 -2.66 -19.91 -8.37
N SER A 256 -3.81 -19.85 -7.68
CA SER A 256 -4.16 -20.67 -6.52
C SER A 256 -5.47 -21.45 -6.64
N LEU A 257 -6.02 -21.59 -7.87
CA LEU A 257 -7.32 -22.20 -8.11
C LEU A 257 -7.20 -23.56 -8.82
N ASP A 258 -8.20 -24.41 -8.57
CA ASP A 258 -8.44 -25.60 -9.38
C ASP A 258 -9.01 -25.21 -10.75
N PRO A 259 -8.88 -26.06 -11.81
CA PRO A 259 -9.29 -25.70 -13.17
C PRO A 259 -10.78 -25.34 -13.33
N ILE A 260 -11.67 -25.89 -12.52
CA ILE A 260 -13.12 -25.62 -12.58
C ILE A 260 -13.41 -24.22 -11.99
N SER A 261 -12.78 -23.91 -10.87
CA SER A 261 -12.87 -22.59 -10.22
C SER A 261 -12.22 -21.51 -11.07
N GLU A 262 -11.10 -21.84 -11.74
CA GLU A 262 -10.42 -20.96 -12.68
C GLU A 262 -11.36 -20.55 -13.82
N ALA A 263 -11.99 -21.50 -14.51
CA ALA A 263 -12.93 -21.22 -15.60
C ALA A 263 -14.07 -20.29 -15.16
N LYS A 264 -14.67 -20.54 -14.01
CA LYS A 264 -15.75 -19.70 -13.46
C LYS A 264 -15.30 -18.26 -13.17
N ILE A 265 -14.09 -18.09 -12.70
CA ILE A 265 -13.53 -16.76 -12.44
C ILE A 265 -13.25 -16.03 -13.75
N PHE A 266 -12.71 -16.69 -14.78
CA PHE A 266 -12.54 -16.07 -16.09
C PHE A 266 -13.88 -15.69 -16.74
N ASP A 267 -14.89 -16.53 -16.68
CA ASP A 267 -16.25 -16.20 -17.16
C ASP A 267 -16.78 -14.94 -16.46
N LEU A 268 -16.64 -14.85 -15.14
CA LEU A 268 -17.02 -13.66 -14.38
C LEU A 268 -16.22 -12.43 -14.80
N ILE A 269 -14.89 -12.56 -14.96
CA ILE A 269 -14.03 -11.45 -15.38
C ILE A 269 -14.45 -10.93 -16.75
N TYR A 270 -14.69 -11.82 -17.72
CA TYR A 270 -15.12 -11.43 -19.07
C TYR A 270 -16.51 -10.79 -19.06
N GLU A 271 -17.43 -11.25 -18.21
CA GLU A 271 -18.73 -10.61 -18.01
C GLU A 271 -18.57 -9.18 -17.46
N LEU A 272 -17.75 -9.00 -16.43
CA LEU A 272 -17.47 -7.71 -15.82
C LEU A 272 -16.80 -6.73 -16.78
N ALA A 273 -15.97 -7.24 -17.68
CA ALA A 273 -15.20 -6.45 -18.62
C ALA A 273 -15.96 -6.11 -19.94
N LYS A 274 -17.25 -6.43 -20.08
CA LYS A 274 -18.02 -6.14 -21.31
C LYS A 274 -17.93 -4.67 -21.73
N ASP A 275 -18.03 -3.78 -20.78
CA ASP A 275 -18.03 -2.32 -20.99
C ASP A 275 -16.79 -1.63 -20.40
N LYS A 276 -15.68 -2.36 -20.25
CA LYS A 276 -14.42 -1.89 -19.66
C LYS A 276 -13.24 -2.32 -20.50
N THR A 277 -12.12 -1.63 -20.32
CA THR A 277 -10.83 -2.07 -20.84
C THR A 277 -10.24 -3.08 -19.85
N LEU A 278 -9.75 -4.23 -20.34
CA LEU A 278 -9.22 -5.31 -19.51
C LEU A 278 -7.75 -5.59 -19.87
N ILE A 279 -6.91 -5.62 -18.84
CA ILE A 279 -5.51 -6.02 -18.94
C ILE A 279 -5.30 -7.24 -18.05
N LEU A 280 -5.02 -8.39 -18.65
CA LEU A 280 -4.65 -9.61 -17.96
C LEU A 280 -3.14 -9.78 -18.02
N VAL A 281 -2.53 -10.12 -16.91
CA VAL A 281 -1.11 -10.54 -16.86
C VAL A 281 -1.06 -12.01 -16.52
N SER A 282 -0.38 -12.79 -17.35
CA SER A 282 -0.25 -14.23 -17.15
C SER A 282 1.13 -14.72 -17.58
N HIS A 283 1.63 -15.71 -16.89
CA HIS A 283 2.78 -16.51 -17.32
C HIS A 283 2.34 -17.80 -18.03
N ARG A 284 1.04 -18.11 -18.06
CA ARG A 284 0.47 -19.29 -18.71
C ARG A 284 -0.23 -18.90 -20.03
N LEU A 285 0.16 -19.53 -21.13
CA LEU A 285 -0.47 -19.32 -22.44
C LEU A 285 -1.84 -20.02 -22.57
N SER A 286 -2.17 -20.94 -21.67
CA SER A 286 -3.35 -21.80 -21.76
C SER A 286 -4.64 -21.20 -21.20
N GLY A 287 -4.63 -19.97 -20.72
CA GLY A 287 -5.80 -19.30 -20.12
C GLY A 287 -6.20 -17.99 -20.84
N VAL A 288 -5.65 -17.72 -22.03
CA VAL A 288 -5.86 -16.48 -22.77
C VAL A 288 -6.59 -16.78 -24.09
#